data_a645c026e8b92b1fc639286518388d72
#
_entry.id   a645c026e8b92b1fc639286518388d72
#
_cell.length_a   1.000
_cell.length_b   1.000
_cell.length_c   1.000
_cell.angle_alpha   90.00
_cell.angle_beta   90.00
_cell.angle_gamma   90.00
#
_symmetry.space_group_name_H-M   'P 1'
#
loop_
_entity.id
_entity.type
_entity.pdbx_description
1 polymer ?
#
loop_
_entity_poly.entity_id
_entity_poly.type
_entity_poly.pdbx_seq_one_letter_code
_entity_poly.pdbx_strand_id
1 'polypeptide(L)'
;MKKLPVCDISYIQVRFLPIYLHQIIEKVNTKNQIIMKPEHLTVDTFKEKVFNYEASKDWKFEGDKPAIIDFYADWCGPCKIVAPILEELQEEYGDKLNIYKVDTEDQRELGAVFGIQSIPSLLFIPQEGQPQMAMGALPKETFKQAISEVLNVN
;
A
#
# COMPACT_ATOMS: atom_id res chain seq x y z
N MET A 1 -51.98 16.92 35.76
CA MET A 1 -50.72 16.68 35.04
C MET A 1 -50.14 15.35 35.53
N LYS A 2 -50.33 14.28 34.75
CA LYS A 2 -49.85 12.94 35.10
C LYS A 2 -48.42 12.78 34.50
N LYS A 3 -47.43 12.57 35.37
CA LYS A 3 -46.06 12.21 35.03
C LYS A 3 -46.04 10.80 34.43
N LEU A 4 -45.50 10.65 33.25
CA LEU A 4 -45.18 9.37 32.62
C LEU A 4 -43.95 8.77 33.33
N PRO A 5 -43.89 7.44 33.56
CA PRO A 5 -42.73 6.82 34.18
C PRO A 5 -41.56 6.75 33.18
N VAL A 6 -40.39 7.11 33.68
CA VAL A 6 -39.09 6.93 33.00
C VAL A 6 -38.84 5.42 32.96
N CYS A 7 -38.76 4.85 31.75
CA CYS A 7 -38.36 3.47 31.54
C CYS A 7 -36.86 3.34 31.79
N ASP A 8 -36.53 2.70 32.88
CA ASP A 8 -35.18 2.32 33.29
C ASP A 8 -34.69 1.20 32.36
N ILE A 9 -33.75 1.53 31.43
CA ILE A 9 -33.12 0.58 30.54
C ILE A 9 -31.82 0.06 31.18
N SER A 10 -31.93 -0.50 32.34
CA SER A 10 -30.88 -1.24 33.00
C SER A 10 -31.33 -2.69 33.18
N TYR A 11 -30.69 -3.60 32.47
CA TYR A 11 -30.81 -5.05 32.46
C TYR A 11 -31.49 -5.66 31.23
N ILE A 12 -30.91 -5.44 30.05
CA ILE A 12 -31.03 -6.45 29.00
C ILE A 12 -29.87 -7.42 29.20
N GLN A 13 -30.17 -8.57 29.79
CA GLN A 13 -29.26 -9.70 29.86
C GLN A 13 -28.85 -10.12 28.47
N VAL A 14 -27.57 -9.87 28.13
CA VAL A 14 -26.92 -10.42 26.94
C VAL A 14 -26.64 -11.91 27.18
N ARG A 15 -27.70 -12.70 27.25
CA ARG A 15 -27.62 -14.17 27.29
C ARG A 15 -28.49 -14.73 26.19
N PHE A 16 -27.86 -15.27 25.15
CA PHE A 16 -28.43 -15.79 23.92
C PHE A 16 -28.58 -14.77 22.76
N LEU A 17 -27.46 -14.21 22.31
CA LEU A 17 -27.39 -13.87 20.89
C LEU A 17 -27.25 -15.18 20.11
N PRO A 18 -28.21 -15.50 19.23
CA PRO A 18 -28.14 -16.75 18.48
C PRO A 18 -26.86 -16.78 17.64
N ILE A 19 -26.24 -17.94 17.56
CA ILE A 19 -25.04 -18.29 16.74
C ILE A 19 -25.13 -17.70 15.32
N TYR A 20 -26.35 -17.50 14.84
CA TYR A 20 -26.65 -16.87 13.54
C TYR A 20 -26.21 -15.40 13.43
N LEU A 21 -26.26 -14.63 14.50
CA LEU A 21 -25.81 -13.23 14.49
C LEU A 21 -24.28 -13.15 14.52
N HIS A 22 -23.60 -14.08 15.20
CA HIS A 22 -22.15 -14.19 15.19
C HIS A 22 -21.63 -14.54 13.79
N GLN A 23 -22.30 -15.48 13.09
CA GLN A 23 -21.98 -15.83 11.71
C GLN A 23 -22.27 -14.69 10.70
N ILE A 24 -23.25 -13.84 10.97
CA ILE A 24 -23.52 -12.67 10.13
C ILE A 24 -22.44 -11.60 10.36
N ILE A 25 -22.01 -11.37 11.61
CA ILE A 25 -20.96 -10.42 11.94
C ILE A 25 -19.62 -10.88 11.35
N GLU A 26 -19.30 -12.17 11.40
CA GLU A 26 -18.10 -12.71 10.74
C GLU A 26 -18.17 -12.59 9.20
N LYS A 27 -19.34 -12.84 8.60
CA LYS A 27 -19.54 -12.70 7.14
C LYS A 27 -19.55 -11.24 6.68
N VAL A 28 -19.96 -10.29 7.52
CA VAL A 28 -19.91 -8.85 7.21
C VAL A 28 -18.48 -8.34 7.38
N ASN A 29 -17.73 -8.87 8.35
CA ASN A 29 -16.33 -8.47 8.57
C ASN A 29 -15.39 -9.00 7.48
N THR A 30 -15.72 -10.14 6.84
CA THR A 30 -14.97 -10.67 5.70
C THR A 30 -15.30 -9.98 4.36
N LYS A 31 -16.39 -9.21 4.26
CA LYS A 31 -16.76 -8.47 3.03
C LYS A 31 -16.32 -7.01 3.01
N ASN A 32 -15.79 -6.49 4.10
CA ASN A 32 -15.30 -5.11 4.18
C ASN A 32 -13.77 -5.05 4.34
N GLN A 33 -13.05 -6.03 3.80
CA GLN A 33 -11.65 -5.81 3.48
C GLN A 33 -11.64 -4.78 2.36
N ILE A 34 -11.28 -3.55 2.71
CA ILE A 34 -10.84 -2.55 1.75
C ILE A 34 -9.59 -3.17 1.12
N ILE A 35 -9.76 -3.71 -0.09
CA ILE A 35 -8.62 -4.20 -0.89
C ILE A 35 -7.78 -2.95 -1.16
N MET A 36 -6.73 -2.77 -0.39
CA MET A 36 -5.78 -1.67 -0.58
C MET A 36 -4.92 -2.03 -1.79
N LYS A 37 -5.33 -1.51 -2.95
CA LYS A 37 -4.54 -1.66 -4.18
C LYS A 37 -3.39 -0.66 -4.18
N PRO A 38 -2.24 -1.02 -4.80
CA PRO A 38 -1.16 -0.08 -5.05
C PRO A 38 -1.66 1.19 -5.75
N GLU A 39 -1.34 2.34 -5.19
CA GLU A 39 -1.76 3.64 -5.72
C GLU A 39 -0.91 4.03 -6.94
N HIS A 40 -1.56 4.57 -7.99
CA HIS A 40 -0.85 5.11 -9.14
C HIS A 40 -0.41 6.54 -8.87
N LEU A 41 0.89 6.79 -9.02
CA LEU A 41 1.47 8.12 -8.85
C LEU A 41 1.58 8.85 -10.19
N THR A 42 1.23 10.12 -10.16
CA THR A 42 1.60 11.11 -11.18
C THR A 42 2.86 11.85 -10.74
N VAL A 43 3.44 12.67 -11.62
CA VAL A 43 4.56 13.57 -11.26
C VAL A 43 4.23 14.41 -10.03
N ASP A 44 3.03 15.01 -9.98
CA ASP A 44 2.65 15.88 -8.87
C ASP A 44 2.48 15.10 -7.56
N THR A 45 1.75 13.98 -7.57
CA THR A 45 1.57 13.15 -6.37
C THR A 45 2.87 12.49 -5.91
N PHE A 46 3.79 12.20 -6.84
CA PHE A 46 5.13 11.74 -6.49
C PHE A 46 5.91 12.79 -5.70
N LYS A 47 5.89 14.04 -6.17
CA LYS A 47 6.56 15.17 -5.47
C LYS A 47 5.99 15.41 -4.08
N GLU A 48 4.69 15.23 -3.90
CA GLU A 48 4.02 15.39 -2.61
C GLU A 48 4.26 14.25 -1.63
N LYS A 49 4.25 12.99 -2.12
CA LYS A 49 4.23 11.78 -1.26
C LYS A 49 5.58 11.10 -1.13
N VAL A 50 6.50 11.34 -2.06
CA VAL A 50 7.75 10.59 -2.12
C VAL A 50 8.96 11.52 -2.02
N PHE A 51 9.19 12.35 -3.03
CA PHE A 51 10.35 13.22 -3.09
C PHE A 51 10.16 14.36 -4.08
N ASN A 52 10.33 15.59 -3.59
CA ASN A 52 10.28 16.79 -4.45
C ASN A 52 11.68 17.12 -4.98
N TYR A 53 12.03 16.50 -6.12
CA TYR A 53 13.32 16.68 -6.81
C TYR A 53 13.52 18.05 -7.45
N GLU A 54 12.47 18.87 -7.56
CA GLU A 54 12.57 20.27 -8.00
C GLU A 54 12.98 21.18 -6.83
N ALA A 55 12.51 20.87 -5.62
CA ALA A 55 12.80 21.67 -4.43
C ALA A 55 14.18 21.35 -3.85
N SER A 56 14.67 20.13 -3.96
CA SER A 56 15.97 19.69 -3.42
C SER A 56 16.66 18.70 -4.36
N LYS A 57 17.99 18.77 -4.40
CA LYS A 57 18.83 17.75 -5.05
C LYS A 57 19.19 16.60 -4.11
N ASP A 58 19.16 16.88 -2.81
CA ASP A 58 19.42 15.88 -1.78
C ASP A 58 18.15 15.07 -1.52
N TRP A 59 18.29 13.75 -1.55
CA TRP A 59 17.17 12.86 -1.29
C TRP A 59 16.57 13.11 0.09
N LYS A 60 15.28 13.36 0.11
CA LYS A 60 14.49 13.48 1.34
C LYS A 60 13.15 12.81 1.10
N PHE A 61 12.90 11.72 1.77
CA PHE A 61 11.61 11.03 1.69
C PHE A 61 10.53 11.82 2.44
N GLU A 62 9.43 12.12 1.76
CA GLU A 62 8.30 12.89 2.32
C GLU A 62 7.20 11.99 2.89
N GLY A 63 7.28 10.65 2.68
CA GLY A 63 6.29 9.70 3.19
C GLY A 63 6.41 9.41 4.68
N ASP A 64 5.32 8.94 5.24
CA ASP A 64 5.20 8.58 6.67
C ASP A 64 5.57 7.11 6.96
N LYS A 65 5.72 6.29 5.92
CA LYS A 65 6.02 4.85 5.98
C LYS A 65 6.97 4.46 4.86
N PRO A 66 7.77 3.40 5.02
CA PRO A 66 8.57 2.86 3.93
C PRO A 66 7.70 2.59 2.70
N ALA A 67 8.28 2.67 1.52
CA ALA A 67 7.53 2.50 0.29
C ALA A 67 8.27 1.63 -0.74
N ILE A 68 7.47 1.02 -1.63
CA ILE A 68 7.95 0.39 -2.86
C ILE A 68 7.27 1.11 -4.03
N ILE A 69 8.03 1.44 -5.07
CA ILE A 69 7.49 1.98 -6.30
C ILE A 69 7.82 1.03 -7.45
N ASP A 70 6.78 0.60 -8.17
CA ASP A 70 6.86 -0.22 -9.37
C ASP A 70 6.77 0.67 -10.62
N PHE A 71 7.88 0.80 -11.34
CA PHE A 71 7.91 1.43 -12.64
C PHE A 71 7.55 0.39 -13.71
N TYR A 72 6.43 0.57 -14.38
CA TYR A 72 5.85 -0.41 -15.30
C TYR A 72 5.32 0.25 -16.59
N ALA A 73 4.85 -0.57 -17.52
CA ALA A 73 4.00 -0.18 -18.63
C ALA A 73 3.00 -1.30 -18.96
N ASP A 74 1.86 -0.94 -19.54
CA ASP A 74 0.77 -1.89 -19.83
C ASP A 74 1.15 -3.01 -20.80
N TRP A 75 2.05 -2.74 -21.76
CA TRP A 75 2.54 -3.73 -22.72
C TRP A 75 3.62 -4.67 -22.17
N CYS A 76 4.13 -4.41 -20.97
CA CYS A 76 5.24 -5.14 -20.37
C CYS A 76 4.76 -6.48 -19.78
N GLY A 77 5.14 -7.60 -20.40
CA GLY A 77 4.81 -8.95 -19.95
C GLY A 77 5.30 -9.26 -18.53
N PRO A 78 6.62 -9.07 -18.22
CA PRO A 78 7.15 -9.29 -16.86
C PRO A 78 6.48 -8.43 -15.79
N CYS A 79 6.05 -7.19 -16.10
CA CYS A 79 5.34 -6.33 -15.17
C CYS A 79 4.00 -6.93 -14.73
N LYS A 80 3.32 -7.66 -15.64
CA LYS A 80 2.06 -8.35 -15.33
C LYS A 80 2.24 -9.53 -14.36
N ILE A 81 3.46 -10.05 -14.22
CA ILE A 81 3.79 -11.07 -13.22
C ILE A 81 3.99 -10.42 -11.85
N VAL A 82 4.59 -9.23 -11.81
CA VAL A 82 4.87 -8.49 -10.58
C VAL A 82 3.60 -7.88 -9.98
N ALA A 83 2.69 -7.39 -10.81
CA ALA A 83 1.50 -6.68 -10.35
C ALA A 83 0.67 -7.45 -9.28
N PRO A 84 0.28 -8.73 -9.45
CA PRO A 84 -0.45 -9.47 -8.42
C PRO A 84 0.38 -9.70 -7.16
N ILE A 85 1.71 -9.86 -7.27
CA ILE A 85 2.59 -9.99 -6.10
C ILE A 85 2.55 -8.72 -5.25
N LEU A 86 2.58 -7.55 -5.87
CA LEU A 86 2.51 -6.26 -5.17
C LEU A 86 1.14 -6.03 -4.52
N GLU A 87 0.04 -6.47 -5.15
CA GLU A 87 -1.29 -6.43 -4.55
C GLU A 87 -1.36 -7.32 -3.29
N GLU A 88 -0.85 -8.55 -3.36
CA GLU A 88 -0.77 -9.45 -2.20
C GLU A 88 0.11 -8.88 -1.08
N LEU A 89 1.25 -8.27 -1.41
CA LEU A 89 2.13 -7.65 -0.43
C LEU A 89 1.48 -6.41 0.22
N GLN A 90 0.73 -5.61 -0.55
CA GLN A 90 -0.02 -4.49 0.01
C GLN A 90 -1.08 -4.96 1.02
N GLU A 91 -1.76 -6.08 0.74
CA GLU A 91 -2.70 -6.68 1.70
C GLU A 91 -1.97 -7.27 2.93
N GLU A 92 -0.83 -7.94 2.72
CA GLU A 92 -0.08 -8.63 3.78
C GLU A 92 0.57 -7.64 4.76
N TYR A 93 1.16 -6.55 4.26
CA TYR A 93 1.83 -5.53 5.09
C TYR A 93 0.90 -4.39 5.52
N GLY A 94 -0.21 -4.19 4.83
CA GLY A 94 -1.25 -3.23 5.20
C GLY A 94 -0.71 -1.83 5.49
N ASP A 95 -0.92 -1.36 6.72
CA ASP A 95 -0.53 -0.01 7.14
C ASP A 95 0.98 0.17 7.41
N LYS A 96 1.79 -0.88 7.31
CA LYS A 96 3.22 -0.80 7.57
C LYS A 96 4.04 -0.38 6.36
N LEU A 97 3.50 -0.53 5.15
CA LEU A 97 4.18 -0.33 3.89
C LEU A 97 3.25 0.33 2.86
N ASN A 98 3.75 1.34 2.16
CA ASN A 98 3.07 1.90 1.00
C ASN A 98 3.61 1.25 -0.28
N ILE A 99 2.73 0.81 -1.17
CA ILE A 99 3.10 0.33 -2.49
C ILE A 99 2.47 1.24 -3.54
N TYR A 100 3.31 1.77 -4.41
CA TYR A 100 2.95 2.69 -5.48
C TYR A 100 3.28 2.10 -6.84
N LYS A 101 2.61 2.61 -7.87
CA LYS A 101 2.87 2.28 -9.26
C LYS A 101 3.08 3.55 -10.08
N VAL A 102 4.02 3.51 -11.01
CA VAL A 102 4.30 4.60 -11.96
C VAL A 102 4.29 4.01 -13.37
N ASP A 103 3.33 4.43 -14.18
CA ASP A 103 3.32 4.11 -15.60
C ASP A 103 4.37 4.97 -16.32
N THR A 104 5.40 4.33 -16.86
CA THR A 104 6.51 5.03 -17.51
C THR A 104 6.15 5.62 -18.87
N GLU A 105 5.03 5.20 -19.47
CA GLU A 105 4.54 5.79 -20.71
C GLU A 105 3.84 7.13 -20.44
N ASP A 106 3.03 7.19 -19.37
CA ASP A 106 2.32 8.40 -18.96
C ASP A 106 3.23 9.35 -18.18
N GLN A 107 4.08 8.83 -17.30
CA GLN A 107 4.93 9.58 -16.37
C GLN A 107 6.40 9.54 -16.82
N ARG A 108 6.67 9.89 -18.08
CA ARG A 108 8.02 9.83 -18.70
C ARG A 108 9.06 10.64 -17.93
N GLU A 109 8.65 11.74 -17.33
CA GLU A 109 9.51 12.57 -16.48
C GLU A 109 10.07 11.78 -15.32
N LEU A 110 9.24 11.02 -14.59
CA LEU A 110 9.68 10.18 -13.49
C LEU A 110 10.63 9.07 -13.95
N GLY A 111 10.35 8.46 -15.10
CA GLY A 111 11.27 7.50 -15.74
C GLY A 111 12.64 8.10 -16.01
N ALA A 112 12.70 9.34 -16.49
CA ALA A 112 13.94 10.06 -16.77
C ALA A 112 14.69 10.46 -15.49
N VAL A 113 13.98 11.00 -14.48
CA VAL A 113 14.55 11.42 -13.18
C VAL A 113 15.23 10.25 -12.49
N PHE A 114 14.62 9.06 -12.51
CA PHE A 114 15.17 7.84 -11.89
C PHE A 114 16.05 7.00 -12.83
N GLY A 115 16.28 7.46 -14.07
CA GLY A 115 17.13 6.77 -15.03
C GLY A 115 16.62 5.38 -15.38
N ILE A 116 15.29 5.18 -15.45
CA ILE A 116 14.68 3.89 -15.76
C ILE A 116 15.02 3.47 -17.19
N GLN A 117 15.82 2.43 -17.33
CA GLN A 117 16.26 1.88 -18.64
C GLN A 117 15.53 0.59 -19.00
N SER A 118 14.95 -0.08 -18.03
CA SER A 118 14.21 -1.33 -18.22
C SER A 118 13.04 -1.41 -17.23
N ILE A 119 12.00 -2.15 -17.59
CA ILE A 119 10.83 -2.40 -16.76
C ILE A 119 10.55 -3.89 -16.65
N PRO A 120 10.03 -4.36 -15.50
CA PRO A 120 9.78 -3.57 -14.29
C PRO A 120 11.07 -3.12 -13.59
N SER A 121 11.06 -1.93 -13.01
CA SER A 121 12.08 -1.43 -12.09
C SER A 121 11.42 -1.10 -10.76
N LEU A 122 12.02 -1.54 -9.68
CA LEU A 122 11.43 -1.50 -8.34
C LEU A 122 12.30 -0.65 -7.43
N LEU A 123 11.75 0.46 -6.94
CA LEU A 123 12.43 1.36 -6.02
C LEU A 123 11.97 1.09 -4.59
N PHE A 124 12.89 0.62 -3.75
CA PHE A 124 12.68 0.38 -2.33
C PHE A 124 13.13 1.59 -1.55
N ILE A 125 12.21 2.22 -0.82
CA ILE A 125 12.42 3.47 -0.09
C ILE A 125 12.26 3.20 1.40
N PRO A 126 13.39 3.12 2.16
CA PRO A 126 13.31 3.03 3.61
C PRO A 126 12.82 4.36 4.21
N GLN A 127 12.33 4.32 5.45
CA GLN A 127 11.89 5.53 6.16
C GLN A 127 13.06 6.52 6.36
N GLU A 128 14.24 5.98 6.57
CA GLU A 128 15.48 6.74 6.68
C GLU A 128 16.56 6.15 5.78
N GLY A 129 17.34 7.02 5.14
CA GLY A 129 18.43 6.60 4.26
C GLY A 129 18.13 6.77 2.78
N GLN A 130 18.94 6.11 1.95
CA GLN A 130 18.84 6.22 0.49
C GLN A 130 17.97 5.11 -0.09
N PRO A 131 17.19 5.41 -1.13
CA PRO A 131 16.42 4.39 -1.85
C PRO A 131 17.34 3.42 -2.58
N GLN A 132 16.86 2.20 -2.78
CA GLN A 132 17.56 1.16 -3.54
C GLN A 132 16.73 0.71 -4.72
N MET A 133 17.36 0.58 -5.90
CA MET A 133 16.70 0.16 -7.12
C MET A 133 17.03 -1.32 -7.41
N ALA A 134 16.00 -2.10 -7.71
CA ALA A 134 16.12 -3.43 -8.29
C ALA A 134 15.48 -3.47 -9.69
N MET A 135 16.06 -4.19 -10.63
CA MET A 135 15.55 -4.31 -11.99
C MET A 135 15.05 -5.71 -12.27
N GLY A 136 13.97 -5.82 -13.05
CA GLY A 136 13.37 -7.08 -13.46
C GLY A 136 12.31 -7.61 -12.51
N ALA A 137 11.60 -8.65 -12.95
CA ALA A 137 10.55 -9.29 -12.16
C ALA A 137 11.17 -10.11 -11.02
N LEU A 138 10.88 -9.69 -9.78
CA LEU A 138 11.31 -10.38 -8.57
C LEU A 138 10.26 -11.39 -8.11
N PRO A 139 10.67 -12.57 -7.62
CA PRO A 139 9.78 -13.48 -6.90
C PRO A 139 9.29 -12.88 -5.58
N LYS A 140 8.11 -13.28 -5.10
CA LYS A 140 7.51 -12.79 -3.85
C LYS A 140 8.45 -12.90 -2.65
N GLU A 141 9.20 -13.98 -2.53
CA GLU A 141 10.15 -14.18 -1.43
C GLU A 141 11.30 -13.15 -1.45
N THR A 142 11.76 -12.76 -2.64
CA THR A 142 12.79 -11.71 -2.78
C THR A 142 12.22 -10.34 -2.36
N PHE A 143 10.96 -10.05 -2.68
CA PHE A 143 10.30 -8.85 -2.15
C PHE A 143 10.25 -8.86 -0.64
N LYS A 144 9.82 -9.97 -0.01
CA LYS A 144 9.77 -10.09 1.44
C LYS A 144 11.13 -9.91 2.10
N GLN A 145 12.17 -10.49 1.50
CA GLN A 145 13.53 -10.29 1.97
C GLN A 145 13.94 -8.81 1.89
N ALA A 146 13.71 -8.14 0.77
CA ALA A 146 14.00 -6.72 0.60
C ALA A 146 13.18 -5.84 1.55
N ILE A 147 11.90 -6.15 1.79
CA ILE A 147 11.04 -5.45 2.75
C ILE A 147 11.63 -5.56 4.16
N SER A 148 12.10 -6.73 4.57
CA SER A 148 12.72 -6.93 5.88
C SER A 148 14.10 -6.26 5.99
N GLU A 149 14.97 -6.47 5.00
CA GLU A 149 16.39 -6.06 5.09
C GLU A 149 16.63 -4.60 4.72
N VAL A 150 15.90 -4.07 3.71
CA VAL A 150 16.08 -2.70 3.20
C VAL A 150 15.10 -1.74 3.86
N LEU A 151 13.83 -2.16 4.00
CA LEU A 151 12.78 -1.29 4.53
C LEU A 151 12.60 -1.43 6.05
N ASN A 152 13.22 -2.42 6.69
CA ASN A 152 13.09 -2.75 8.12
C ASN A 152 11.64 -2.97 8.55
N VAL A 153 10.82 -3.57 7.70
CA VAL A 153 9.41 -3.89 7.96
C VAL A 153 9.27 -5.40 8.18
N ASN A 154 8.65 -5.79 9.31
CA ASN A 154 8.40 -7.18 9.72
C ASN A 154 6.90 -7.41 9.98
#